data_6d9dc0a812da7afc839087357893bf15
#
_entry.id   6d9dc0a812da7afc839087357893bf15
#
_cell.length_a   1.000
_cell.length_b   1.000
_cell.length_c   1.000
_cell.angle_alpha   90.00
_cell.angle_beta   90.00
_cell.angle_gamma   90.00
#
_symmetry.space_group_name_H-M   'P 1'
#
loop_
_entity.id
_entity.type
_entity.pdbx_description
1 polymer ?
#
loop_
_entity_poly.entity_id
_entity_poly.type
_entity_poly.pdbx_seq_one_letter_code
_entity_poly.pdbx_strand_id
1 'polypeptide(L)'
;MGKGLKIFAAFVIALIGAFIVLNFTIDGIVKSNIEETGTELFQTEVNVGNVNISLFDGSGEIYGFTVANPEDFSDEPAIEMEEIRMKVDLTSLLSDTIFVENVHSIGASLFFEQQGFGINLRQLNQNMDLAAEEDETAMVIDYLLVENSTVTVSSTIDRERTAEATIESFELNNIGRQGSNTKKQSMQQVMEPLIERAIQEAVSSGLLEQLENKVRDLLGGDNE
;
A
#
# COMPACT_ATOMS: atom_id res chain seq x y z
N MET A 1 44.47 -31.88 -6.94
CA MET A 1 43.51 -31.11 -6.12
C MET A 1 43.23 -31.91 -4.84
N GLY A 2 43.54 -31.35 -3.66
CA GLY A 2 43.34 -32.03 -2.37
C GLY A 2 41.84 -32.22 -2.06
N LYS A 3 41.51 -33.25 -1.25
CA LYS A 3 40.12 -33.52 -0.83
C LYS A 3 39.44 -32.28 -0.25
N GLY A 4 40.15 -31.42 0.50
CA GLY A 4 39.64 -30.19 1.07
C GLY A 4 39.19 -29.16 0.01
N LEU A 5 39.91 -29.01 -1.11
CA LEU A 5 39.55 -28.11 -2.19
C LEU A 5 38.26 -28.56 -2.92
N LYS A 6 38.07 -29.89 -3.07
CA LYS A 6 36.82 -30.43 -3.66
C LYS A 6 35.61 -30.20 -2.76
N ILE A 7 35.77 -30.36 -1.45
CA ILE A 7 34.73 -30.12 -0.45
C ILE A 7 34.36 -28.61 -0.43
N PHE A 8 35.38 -27.76 -0.42
CA PHE A 8 35.15 -26.29 -0.51
C PHE A 8 34.43 -25.88 -1.78
N ALA A 9 34.88 -26.41 -2.95
CA ALA A 9 34.21 -26.12 -4.22
C ALA A 9 32.76 -26.63 -4.24
N ALA A 10 32.49 -27.84 -3.70
CA ALA A 10 31.12 -28.35 -3.59
C ALA A 10 30.23 -27.48 -2.67
N PHE A 11 30.79 -27.00 -1.56
CA PHE A 11 30.08 -26.06 -0.66
C PHE A 11 29.76 -24.73 -1.31
N VAL A 12 30.72 -24.14 -2.04
CA VAL A 12 30.49 -22.90 -2.80
C VAL A 12 29.43 -23.10 -3.88
N ILE A 13 29.47 -24.21 -4.61
CA ILE A 13 28.44 -24.53 -5.63
C ILE A 13 27.07 -24.69 -4.97
N ALA A 14 26.98 -25.32 -3.80
CA ALA A 14 25.71 -25.45 -3.07
C ALA A 14 25.17 -24.11 -2.59
N LEU A 15 26.03 -23.20 -2.11
CA LEU A 15 25.62 -21.83 -1.74
C LEU A 15 25.13 -21.03 -2.94
N ILE A 16 25.83 -21.10 -4.07
CA ILE A 16 25.39 -20.45 -5.32
C ILE A 16 24.04 -21.03 -5.77
N GLY A 17 23.88 -22.34 -5.73
CA GLY A 17 22.62 -22.99 -6.06
C GLY A 17 21.46 -22.56 -5.15
N ALA A 18 21.69 -22.49 -3.83
CA ALA A 18 20.72 -22.01 -2.87
C ALA A 18 20.35 -20.55 -3.12
N PHE A 19 21.34 -19.68 -3.41
CA PHE A 19 21.10 -18.27 -3.75
C PHE A 19 20.27 -18.11 -5.03
N ILE A 20 20.54 -18.91 -6.06
CA ILE A 20 19.76 -18.93 -7.29
C ILE A 20 18.31 -19.34 -7.00
N VAL A 21 18.08 -20.41 -6.25
CA VAL A 21 16.73 -20.87 -5.89
C VAL A 21 16.00 -19.79 -5.09
N LEU A 22 16.64 -19.15 -4.14
CA LEU A 22 16.05 -18.05 -3.36
C LEU A 22 15.61 -16.89 -4.26
N ASN A 23 16.43 -16.49 -5.22
CA ASN A 23 16.06 -15.41 -6.15
C ASN A 23 14.84 -15.74 -7.03
N PHE A 24 14.55 -17.01 -7.29
CA PHE A 24 13.36 -17.42 -8.04
C PHE A 24 12.10 -17.59 -7.18
N THR A 25 12.23 -17.66 -5.87
CA THR A 25 11.10 -17.91 -4.96
C THR A 25 10.73 -16.71 -4.09
N ILE A 26 11.66 -15.76 -3.92
CA ILE A 26 11.49 -14.63 -3.00
C ILE A 26 10.29 -13.73 -3.38
N ASP A 27 10.09 -13.49 -4.67
CA ASP A 27 8.99 -12.65 -5.15
C ASP A 27 7.63 -13.19 -4.70
N GLY A 28 7.41 -14.50 -4.83
CA GLY A 28 6.18 -15.15 -4.39
C GLY A 28 5.99 -15.14 -2.89
N ILE A 29 7.09 -15.32 -2.12
CA ILE A 29 7.06 -15.27 -0.65
C ILE A 29 6.69 -13.84 -0.19
N VAL A 30 7.36 -12.84 -0.75
CA VAL A 30 7.10 -11.43 -0.41
C VAL A 30 5.70 -11.03 -0.81
N LYS A 31 5.24 -11.42 -2.01
CA LYS A 31 3.87 -11.19 -2.46
C LYS A 31 2.85 -11.74 -1.46
N SER A 32 2.93 -13.03 -1.11
CA SER A 32 1.99 -13.65 -0.16
C SER A 32 2.03 -12.97 1.22
N ASN A 33 3.22 -12.57 1.69
CA ASN A 33 3.36 -11.86 2.96
C ASN A 33 2.69 -10.47 2.94
N ILE A 34 2.81 -9.73 1.84
CA ILE A 34 2.14 -8.43 1.67
C ILE A 34 0.62 -8.60 1.66
N GLU A 35 0.12 -9.59 0.93
CA GLU A 35 -1.31 -9.87 0.83
C GLU A 35 -1.88 -10.30 2.18
N GLU A 36 -1.24 -11.21 2.91
CA GLU A 36 -1.64 -11.69 4.22
C GLU A 36 -1.61 -10.57 5.28
N THR A 37 -0.45 -9.95 5.48
CA THR A 37 -0.26 -8.86 6.46
C THR A 37 -1.14 -7.64 6.13
N GLY A 38 -1.28 -7.31 4.84
CA GLY A 38 -2.15 -6.23 4.40
C GLY A 38 -3.61 -6.51 4.69
N THR A 39 -4.07 -7.75 4.44
CA THR A 39 -5.44 -8.17 4.73
C THR A 39 -5.74 -8.10 6.24
N GLU A 40 -4.79 -8.52 7.07
CA GLU A 40 -4.92 -8.38 8.53
C GLU A 40 -4.95 -6.92 8.98
N LEU A 41 -4.11 -6.06 8.39
CA LEU A 41 -4.01 -4.66 8.75
C LEU A 41 -5.27 -3.87 8.37
N PHE A 42 -5.77 -4.03 7.14
CA PHE A 42 -6.93 -3.30 6.65
C PHE A 42 -8.27 -3.97 7.00
N GLN A 43 -8.23 -5.22 7.49
CA GLN A 43 -9.40 -6.08 7.74
C GLN A 43 -10.32 -6.20 6.51
N THR A 44 -9.71 -6.16 5.32
CA THR A 44 -10.33 -6.40 4.03
C THR A 44 -9.30 -6.96 3.06
N GLU A 45 -9.73 -7.54 1.95
CA GLU A 45 -8.86 -8.21 1.00
C GLU A 45 -7.81 -7.28 0.42
N VAL A 46 -6.53 -7.70 0.48
CA VAL A 46 -5.41 -7.04 -0.16
C VAL A 46 -4.82 -7.96 -1.22
N ASN A 47 -4.65 -7.45 -2.42
CA ASN A 47 -4.05 -8.18 -3.53
C ASN A 47 -2.85 -7.43 -4.11
N VAL A 48 -1.91 -8.18 -4.66
CA VAL A 48 -0.73 -7.68 -5.36
C VAL A 48 -0.63 -8.34 -6.72
N GLY A 49 -0.46 -7.55 -7.77
CA GLY A 49 -0.28 -8.08 -9.13
C GLY A 49 1.04 -8.82 -9.28
N ASN A 50 2.14 -8.09 -9.15
CA ASN A 50 3.49 -8.64 -9.28
C ASN A 50 4.46 -8.03 -8.27
N VAL A 51 5.48 -8.79 -7.91
CA VAL A 51 6.59 -8.38 -7.05
C VAL A 51 7.90 -8.76 -7.71
N ASN A 52 8.88 -7.87 -7.70
CA ASN A 52 10.25 -8.09 -8.14
C ASN A 52 11.21 -7.71 -7.01
N ILE A 53 11.96 -8.66 -6.48
CA ILE A 53 12.92 -8.44 -5.40
C ILE A 53 14.33 -8.75 -5.88
N SER A 54 15.25 -7.82 -5.69
CA SER A 54 16.67 -8.02 -5.93
C SER A 54 17.43 -8.22 -4.62
N LEU A 55 17.78 -9.45 -4.31
CA LEU A 55 18.62 -9.77 -3.15
C LEU A 55 20.09 -9.34 -3.35
N PHE A 56 20.45 -8.86 -4.53
CA PHE A 56 21.81 -8.40 -4.80
C PHE A 56 22.04 -7.00 -4.24
N ASP A 57 21.06 -6.11 -4.39
CA ASP A 57 21.16 -4.72 -4.00
C ASP A 57 20.08 -4.25 -3.04
N GLY A 58 19.10 -5.09 -2.69
CA GLY A 58 18.01 -4.78 -1.77
C GLY A 58 16.91 -3.91 -2.38
N SER A 59 16.83 -3.81 -3.71
CA SER A 59 15.70 -3.14 -4.36
C SER A 59 14.48 -4.06 -4.42
N GLY A 60 13.30 -3.46 -4.34
CA GLY A 60 12.00 -4.12 -4.48
C GLY A 60 11.05 -3.26 -5.30
N GLU A 61 10.25 -3.90 -6.13
CA GLU A 61 9.19 -3.27 -6.92
C GLU A 61 7.92 -4.10 -6.74
N ILE A 62 6.82 -3.40 -6.44
CA ILE A 62 5.48 -3.98 -6.29
C ILE A 62 4.58 -3.30 -7.32
N TYR A 63 3.83 -4.08 -8.08
CA TYR A 63 2.91 -3.60 -9.10
C TYR A 63 1.49 -4.07 -8.82
N GLY A 64 0.53 -3.18 -9.04
CA GLY A 64 -0.89 -3.50 -8.93
C GLY A 64 -1.29 -3.90 -7.51
N PHE A 65 -0.84 -3.12 -6.52
CA PHE A 65 -1.32 -3.26 -5.13
C PHE A 65 -2.73 -2.72 -5.02
N THR A 66 -3.64 -3.50 -4.46
CA THR A 66 -5.04 -3.12 -4.26
C THR A 66 -5.52 -3.47 -2.87
N VAL A 67 -6.36 -2.61 -2.30
CA VAL A 67 -7.11 -2.83 -1.06
C VAL A 67 -8.59 -2.77 -1.39
N ALA A 68 -9.31 -3.85 -1.15
CA ALA A 68 -10.76 -3.88 -1.36
C ALA A 68 -11.49 -2.90 -0.43
N ASN A 69 -12.69 -2.50 -0.82
CA ASN A 69 -13.56 -1.72 0.06
C ASN A 69 -13.94 -2.53 1.31
N PRO A 70 -14.14 -1.87 2.47
CA PRO A 70 -14.74 -2.51 3.63
C PRO A 70 -16.15 -3.04 3.34
N GLU A 71 -16.62 -3.99 4.15
CA GLU A 71 -18.02 -4.45 4.10
C GLU A 71 -18.98 -3.26 4.17
N ASP A 72 -20.13 -3.39 3.52
CA ASP A 72 -21.17 -2.36 3.37
C ASP A 72 -20.89 -1.25 2.32
N PHE A 73 -19.74 -1.23 1.65
CA PHE A 73 -19.44 -0.34 0.52
C PHE A 73 -19.50 -1.10 -0.83
N SER A 74 -19.17 -0.43 -1.91
CA SER A 74 -19.16 -1.05 -3.24
C SER A 74 -18.04 -2.08 -3.43
N ASP A 75 -18.11 -2.86 -4.52
CA ASP A 75 -17.08 -3.83 -4.88
C ASP A 75 -15.84 -3.17 -5.54
N GLU A 76 -15.83 -1.83 -5.72
CA GLU A 76 -14.67 -1.12 -6.23
C GLU A 76 -13.54 -1.14 -5.21
N PRO A 77 -12.28 -1.29 -5.62
CA PRO A 77 -11.16 -1.16 -4.69
C PRO A 77 -11.11 0.22 -4.02
N ALA A 78 -10.93 0.25 -2.71
CA ALA A 78 -10.80 1.51 -1.97
C ALA A 78 -9.45 2.20 -2.22
N ILE A 79 -8.40 1.40 -2.44
CA ILE A 79 -7.04 1.88 -2.73
C ILE A 79 -6.44 1.02 -3.84
N GLU A 80 -5.86 1.68 -4.85
CA GLU A 80 -5.04 1.06 -5.87
C GLU A 80 -3.71 1.81 -5.97
N MET A 81 -2.60 1.10 -6.16
CA MET A 81 -1.29 1.70 -6.42
C MET A 81 -0.68 1.00 -7.62
N GLU A 82 -0.33 1.79 -8.65
CA GLU A 82 0.25 1.24 -9.88
C GLU A 82 1.61 0.63 -9.62
N GLU A 83 2.48 1.36 -8.92
CA GLU A 83 3.84 0.96 -8.66
C GLU A 83 4.34 1.49 -7.32
N ILE A 84 4.99 0.62 -6.55
CA ILE A 84 5.72 0.97 -5.34
C ILE A 84 7.15 0.46 -5.52
N ARG A 85 8.12 1.38 -5.52
CA ARG A 85 9.56 1.06 -5.52
C ARG A 85 10.12 1.25 -4.14
N MET A 86 11.01 0.36 -3.72
CA MET A 86 11.67 0.49 -2.41
C MET A 86 13.12 0.05 -2.46
N LYS A 87 13.87 0.52 -1.47
CA LYS A 87 15.25 0.12 -1.20
C LYS A 87 15.39 -0.26 0.27
N VAL A 88 15.83 -1.47 0.53
CA VAL A 88 15.96 -2.03 1.87
C VAL A 88 17.44 -2.32 2.17
N ASP A 89 17.91 -1.99 3.35
CA ASP A 89 19.19 -2.48 3.85
C ASP A 89 19.09 -3.97 4.14
N LEU A 90 19.67 -4.79 3.26
CA LEU A 90 19.62 -6.25 3.38
C LEU A 90 20.23 -6.78 4.69
N THR A 91 21.18 -6.05 5.29
CA THR A 91 21.79 -6.46 6.56
C THR A 91 20.83 -6.30 7.72
N SER A 92 19.89 -5.36 7.61
CA SER A 92 18.86 -5.10 8.60
C SER A 92 17.81 -6.21 8.70
N LEU A 93 17.62 -7.00 7.64
CA LEU A 93 16.68 -8.13 7.64
C LEU A 93 17.05 -9.25 8.64
N LEU A 94 18.28 -9.23 9.15
CA LEU A 94 18.77 -10.16 10.18
C LEU A 94 18.81 -9.53 11.58
N SER A 95 18.18 -8.36 11.75
CA SER A 95 18.13 -7.62 13.03
C SER A 95 16.69 -7.45 13.50
N ASP A 96 16.53 -6.92 14.73
CA ASP A 96 15.20 -6.61 15.30
C ASP A 96 14.55 -5.37 14.67
N THR A 97 15.27 -4.70 13.75
CA THR A 97 14.77 -3.49 13.06
C THR A 97 15.07 -3.58 11.58
N ILE A 98 14.05 -3.49 10.75
CA ILE A 98 14.18 -3.41 9.29
C ILE A 98 14.35 -1.95 8.90
N PHE A 99 15.41 -1.64 8.13
CA PHE A 99 15.67 -0.32 7.59
C PHE A 99 15.33 -0.26 6.11
N VAL A 100 14.37 0.59 5.76
CA VAL A 100 13.98 0.93 4.40
C VAL A 100 14.56 2.31 4.09
N GLU A 101 15.52 2.38 3.17
CA GLU A 101 16.20 3.63 2.82
C GLU A 101 15.25 4.61 2.11
N ASN A 102 14.46 4.10 1.17
CA ASN A 102 13.46 4.89 0.45
C ASN A 102 12.30 4.02 -0.01
N VAL A 103 11.14 4.69 -0.13
CA VAL A 103 9.93 4.18 -0.77
C VAL A 103 9.42 5.26 -1.72
N HIS A 104 9.07 4.87 -2.94
CA HIS A 104 8.46 5.74 -3.93
C HIS A 104 7.17 5.09 -4.42
N SER A 105 6.03 5.65 -4.06
CA SER A 105 4.70 5.25 -4.53
C SER A 105 4.27 6.14 -5.69
N ILE A 106 3.90 5.52 -6.79
CA ILE A 106 3.52 6.18 -8.04
C ILE A 106 2.12 5.72 -8.44
N GLY A 107 1.27 6.66 -8.80
CA GLY A 107 -0.06 6.37 -9.33
C GLY A 107 -1.00 5.75 -8.27
N ALA A 108 -1.03 6.32 -7.06
CA ALA A 108 -2.03 5.91 -6.08
C ALA A 108 -3.41 6.48 -6.44
N SER A 109 -4.42 5.62 -6.55
CA SER A 109 -5.82 5.98 -6.76
C SER A 109 -6.63 5.56 -5.53
N LEU A 110 -7.31 6.51 -4.90
CA LEU A 110 -8.16 6.27 -3.75
C LEU A 110 -9.62 6.50 -4.14
N PHE A 111 -10.44 5.50 -3.88
CA PHE A 111 -11.87 5.58 -4.13
C PHE A 111 -12.58 6.04 -2.86
N PHE A 112 -13.14 7.27 -2.93
CA PHE A 112 -13.93 7.83 -1.84
C PHE A 112 -15.40 7.48 -2.05
N GLU A 113 -15.96 6.73 -1.13
CA GLU A 113 -17.38 6.40 -1.10
C GLU A 113 -17.99 6.80 0.24
N GLN A 114 -19.12 7.50 0.19
CA GLN A 114 -19.92 7.80 1.37
C GLN A 114 -21.21 6.99 1.35
N GLN A 115 -21.48 6.26 2.44
CA GLN A 115 -22.73 5.53 2.64
C GLN A 115 -23.36 5.90 3.97
N GLY A 116 -24.48 6.63 3.91
CA GLY A 116 -25.09 7.21 5.11
C GLY A 116 -24.14 8.20 5.80
N PHE A 117 -23.73 7.85 7.03
CA PHE A 117 -22.73 8.63 7.79
C PHE A 117 -21.31 8.01 7.70
N GLY A 118 -21.16 6.87 7.05
CA GLY A 118 -19.87 6.18 6.88
C GLY A 118 -19.11 6.69 5.67
N ILE A 119 -17.77 6.68 5.77
CA ILE A 119 -16.82 6.93 4.67
C ILE A 119 -15.87 5.72 4.64
N ASN A 120 -15.77 5.07 3.49
CA ASN A 120 -14.96 3.86 3.30
C ASN A 120 -13.48 4.04 3.71
N LEU A 121 -12.83 5.10 3.25
CA LEU A 121 -11.43 5.39 3.58
C LEU A 121 -11.23 5.64 5.08
N ARG A 122 -12.21 6.23 5.75
CA ARG A 122 -12.16 6.41 7.22
C ARG A 122 -12.34 5.08 7.95
N GLN A 123 -13.18 4.19 7.42
CA GLN A 123 -13.34 2.84 7.96
C GLN A 123 -12.03 2.04 7.85
N LEU A 124 -11.33 2.12 6.70
CA LEU A 124 -10.01 1.50 6.53
C LEU A 124 -9.00 2.02 7.55
N ASN A 125 -8.98 3.34 7.79
CA ASN A 125 -8.09 3.92 8.80
C ASN A 125 -8.41 3.39 10.21
N GLN A 126 -9.69 3.28 10.57
CA GLN A 126 -10.12 2.69 11.84
C GLN A 126 -9.76 1.20 11.95
N ASN A 127 -9.88 0.45 10.86
CA ASN A 127 -9.49 -0.96 10.84
C ASN A 127 -7.99 -1.14 11.13
N MET A 128 -7.14 -0.28 10.57
CA MET A 128 -5.70 -0.27 10.88
C MET A 128 -5.43 -0.05 12.37
N ASP A 129 -6.19 0.82 13.03
CA ASP A 129 -6.05 1.05 14.48
C ASP A 129 -6.42 -0.18 15.32
N LEU A 130 -7.43 -0.92 14.88
CA LEU A 130 -7.98 -2.09 15.56
C LEU A 130 -7.22 -3.38 15.28
N ALA A 131 -6.42 -3.44 14.19
CA ALA A 131 -5.67 -4.64 13.83
C ALA A 131 -4.73 -5.09 14.96
N ALA A 132 -4.61 -6.38 15.19
CA ALA A 132 -3.73 -6.93 16.21
C ALA A 132 -2.24 -6.63 15.91
N GLU A 133 -1.45 -6.49 16.93
CA GLU A 133 -0.01 -6.32 16.83
C GLU A 133 0.65 -7.70 17.04
N GLU A 134 0.95 -8.41 15.94
CA GLU A 134 1.47 -9.78 16.01
C GLU A 134 3.01 -9.87 15.92
N ASP A 135 3.67 -8.82 15.43
CA ASP A 135 5.11 -8.80 15.19
C ASP A 135 5.79 -7.64 15.91
N GLU A 136 6.75 -7.98 16.79
CA GLU A 136 7.55 -7.00 17.53
C GLU A 136 8.69 -6.40 16.69
N THR A 137 8.91 -6.89 15.46
CA THR A 137 9.96 -6.38 14.57
C THR A 137 9.71 -4.91 14.26
N ALA A 138 10.66 -4.06 14.59
CA ALA A 138 10.59 -2.64 14.27
C ALA A 138 10.83 -2.41 12.76
N MET A 139 10.23 -1.35 12.21
CA MET A 139 10.51 -0.89 10.85
C MET A 139 10.73 0.61 10.81
N VAL A 140 11.80 1.02 10.14
CA VAL A 140 12.13 2.42 9.92
C VAL A 140 12.17 2.67 8.42
N ILE A 141 11.47 3.72 7.96
CA ILE A 141 11.54 4.20 6.58
C ILE A 141 12.16 5.60 6.61
N ASP A 142 13.31 5.77 5.99
CA ASP A 142 14.04 7.04 6.02
C ASP A 142 13.38 8.10 5.15
N TYR A 143 12.90 7.71 3.97
CA TYR A 143 12.28 8.61 3.01
C TYR A 143 11.14 7.91 2.27
N LEU A 144 9.98 8.58 2.20
CA LEU A 144 8.85 8.18 1.38
C LEU A 144 8.44 9.34 0.49
N LEU A 145 8.28 9.06 -0.81
CA LEU A 145 7.70 9.96 -1.80
C LEU A 145 6.41 9.35 -2.37
N VAL A 146 5.36 10.13 -2.42
CA VAL A 146 4.07 9.76 -3.05
C VAL A 146 3.78 10.76 -4.16
N GLU A 147 3.62 10.26 -5.38
CA GLU A 147 3.42 11.08 -6.59
C GLU A 147 2.29 10.55 -7.47
N ASN A 148 1.74 11.45 -8.28
CA ASN A 148 0.74 11.15 -9.30
C ASN A 148 -0.49 10.43 -8.73
N SER A 149 -0.96 10.89 -7.57
CA SER A 149 -2.09 10.28 -6.87
C SER A 149 -3.39 11.01 -7.17
N THR A 150 -4.50 10.26 -7.15
CA THR A 150 -5.84 10.77 -7.41
C THR A 150 -6.81 10.29 -6.34
N VAL A 151 -7.92 11.01 -6.18
CA VAL A 151 -9.09 10.54 -5.46
C VAL A 151 -10.28 10.56 -6.41
N THR A 152 -10.94 9.42 -6.52
CA THR A 152 -12.19 9.27 -7.27
C THR A 152 -13.35 9.25 -6.29
N VAL A 153 -14.34 10.06 -6.52
CA VAL A 153 -15.55 10.17 -5.67
C VAL A 153 -16.75 9.62 -6.43
N SER A 154 -17.53 8.75 -5.83
CA SER A 154 -18.80 8.29 -6.41
C SER A 154 -19.98 9.06 -5.86
N SER A 155 -21.03 9.22 -6.69
CA SER A 155 -22.28 9.84 -6.26
C SER A 155 -23.09 8.91 -5.35
N THR A 156 -23.65 9.46 -4.28
CA THR A 156 -24.60 8.73 -3.40
C THR A 156 -25.94 8.46 -4.07
N ILE A 157 -26.28 9.21 -5.15
CA ILE A 157 -27.54 9.10 -5.90
C ILE A 157 -27.39 8.13 -7.09
N ASP A 158 -26.26 8.23 -7.80
CA ASP A 158 -25.95 7.40 -8.97
C ASP A 158 -24.49 6.94 -8.86
N ARG A 159 -24.27 5.74 -8.37
CA ARG A 159 -22.93 5.17 -8.11
C ARG A 159 -22.12 4.91 -9.37
N GLU A 160 -22.75 4.87 -10.55
CA GLU A 160 -22.03 4.75 -11.83
C GLU A 160 -21.35 6.07 -12.23
N ARG A 161 -21.71 7.18 -11.58
CA ARG A 161 -21.12 8.49 -11.86
C ARG A 161 -20.04 8.82 -10.86
N THR A 162 -18.88 9.13 -11.38
CA THR A 162 -17.69 9.47 -10.62
C THR A 162 -17.16 10.85 -11.01
N ALA A 163 -16.44 11.47 -10.10
CA ALA A 163 -15.61 12.64 -10.34
C ALA A 163 -14.24 12.39 -9.70
N GLU A 164 -13.18 12.98 -10.27
CA GLU A 164 -11.81 12.76 -9.86
C GLU A 164 -11.09 14.07 -9.54
N ALA A 165 -10.22 14.05 -8.54
CA ALA A 165 -9.28 15.14 -8.24
C ALA A 165 -7.89 14.59 -8.01
N THR A 166 -6.88 15.43 -8.27
CA THR A 166 -5.48 15.10 -8.03
C THR A 166 -5.10 15.34 -6.57
N ILE A 167 -4.43 14.39 -5.95
CA ILE A 167 -3.78 14.55 -4.65
C ILE A 167 -2.37 15.11 -4.90
N GLU A 168 -2.04 16.24 -4.27
CA GLU A 168 -0.69 16.80 -4.38
C GLU A 168 0.36 15.82 -3.87
N SER A 169 1.48 15.75 -4.58
CA SER A 169 2.63 14.94 -4.17
C SER A 169 3.14 15.36 -2.80
N PHE A 170 3.58 14.40 -2.00
CA PHE A 170 4.12 14.68 -0.66
C PHE A 170 5.23 13.73 -0.27
N GLU A 171 6.01 14.16 0.69
CA GLU A 171 7.14 13.43 1.23
C GLU A 171 6.97 13.23 2.75
N LEU A 172 7.39 12.07 3.24
CA LEU A 172 7.53 11.79 4.65
C LEU A 172 8.96 11.33 4.94
N ASN A 173 9.47 11.70 6.09
CA ASN A 173 10.84 11.38 6.50
C ASN A 173 10.87 10.78 7.90
N ASN A 174 11.82 9.88 8.14
CA ASN A 174 12.10 9.30 9.45
C ASN A 174 10.90 8.59 10.09
N ILE A 175 10.09 7.89 9.28
CA ILE A 175 8.97 7.09 9.74
C ILE A 175 9.50 5.97 10.64
N GLY A 176 8.86 5.74 11.77
CA GLY A 176 9.27 4.69 12.72
C GLY A 176 10.52 5.01 13.57
N ARG A 177 11.19 6.15 13.39
CA ARG A 177 12.40 6.50 14.17
C ARG A 177 12.13 6.95 15.60
N GLN A 178 10.93 7.40 15.92
CA GLN A 178 10.56 7.86 17.26
C GLN A 178 9.93 6.73 18.08
N GLY A 179 10.77 5.92 18.70
CA GLY A 179 10.35 4.80 19.53
C GLY A 179 10.58 3.44 18.85
N SER A 180 10.25 2.34 19.53
CA SER A 180 10.28 1.00 18.94
C SER A 180 8.98 0.81 18.12
N ASN A 181 8.90 1.46 16.97
CA ASN A 181 7.71 1.35 16.15
C ASN A 181 7.70 0.00 15.43
N THR A 182 6.67 -0.77 15.66
CA THR A 182 6.41 -2.01 14.94
C THR A 182 6.18 -1.74 13.45
N LYS A 183 6.24 -2.78 12.63
CA LYS A 183 5.88 -2.70 11.20
C LYS A 183 4.50 -2.07 11.00
N LYS A 184 3.53 -2.48 11.81
CA LYS A 184 2.17 -1.93 11.80
C LYS A 184 2.16 -0.41 12.03
N GLN A 185 2.79 0.07 13.09
CA GLN A 185 2.83 1.50 13.42
C GLN A 185 3.53 2.32 12.35
N SER A 186 4.60 1.79 11.75
CA SER A 186 5.27 2.45 10.64
C SER A 186 4.40 2.48 9.39
N MET A 187 3.65 1.41 9.10
CA MET A 187 2.71 1.37 7.98
C MET A 187 1.54 2.34 8.20
N GLN A 188 1.01 2.45 9.42
CA GLN A 188 -0.01 3.45 9.75
C GLN A 188 0.50 4.88 9.48
N GLN A 189 1.72 5.21 9.87
CA GLN A 189 2.34 6.52 9.59
C GLN A 189 2.50 6.82 8.08
N VAL A 190 2.54 5.78 7.24
CA VAL A 190 2.55 5.91 5.76
C VAL A 190 1.15 6.11 5.22
N MET A 191 0.21 5.25 5.62
CA MET A 191 -1.11 5.18 5.02
C MET A 191 -2.06 6.28 5.52
N GLU A 192 -1.99 6.63 6.80
CA GLU A 192 -2.86 7.64 7.40
C GLU A 192 -2.80 9.00 6.67
N PRO A 193 -1.63 9.60 6.40
CA PRO A 193 -1.56 10.86 5.65
C PRO A 193 -2.10 10.78 4.22
N LEU A 194 -1.94 9.64 3.55
CA LEU A 194 -2.47 9.41 2.20
C LEU A 194 -4.00 9.39 2.23
N ILE A 195 -4.58 8.62 3.14
CA ILE A 195 -6.03 8.50 3.34
C ILE A 195 -6.63 9.87 3.75
N GLU A 196 -6.00 10.57 4.69
CA GLU A 196 -6.47 11.89 5.13
C GLU A 196 -6.46 12.92 4.01
N ARG A 197 -5.41 12.94 3.17
CA ARG A 197 -5.34 13.82 2.00
C ARG A 197 -6.42 13.50 0.98
N ALA A 198 -6.68 12.22 0.72
CA ALA A 198 -7.75 11.80 -0.17
C ALA A 198 -9.13 12.25 0.34
N ILE A 199 -9.40 12.07 1.63
CA ILE A 199 -10.66 12.54 2.26
C ILE A 199 -10.76 14.06 2.19
N GLN A 200 -9.68 14.77 2.50
CA GLN A 200 -9.64 16.23 2.45
C GLN A 200 -9.91 16.75 1.03
N GLU A 201 -9.25 16.15 0.02
CA GLU A 201 -9.44 16.54 -1.37
C GLU A 201 -10.87 16.24 -1.85
N ALA A 202 -11.42 15.07 -1.54
CA ALA A 202 -12.79 14.70 -1.89
C ALA A 202 -13.82 15.66 -1.31
N VAL A 203 -13.62 16.12 -0.08
CA VAL A 203 -14.56 17.04 0.61
C VAL A 203 -14.34 18.49 0.21
N SER A 204 -13.08 18.97 0.16
CA SER A 204 -12.77 20.39 -0.07
C SER A 204 -12.93 20.82 -1.52
N SER A 205 -12.74 19.94 -2.47
CA SER A 205 -12.96 20.19 -3.90
C SER A 205 -14.43 20.38 -4.28
N GLY A 206 -15.36 20.05 -3.37
CA GLY A 206 -16.80 20.08 -3.64
C GLY A 206 -17.24 19.05 -4.69
N LEU A 207 -16.45 18.05 -4.98
CA LEU A 207 -16.75 17.03 -5.99
C LEU A 207 -18.05 16.29 -5.71
N LEU A 208 -18.31 15.93 -4.45
CA LEU A 208 -19.57 15.29 -4.04
C LEU A 208 -20.77 16.17 -4.37
N GLU A 209 -20.75 17.45 -3.99
CA GLU A 209 -21.85 18.36 -4.22
C GLU A 209 -22.08 18.66 -5.72
N GLN A 210 -21.01 18.84 -6.47
CA GLN A 210 -21.08 19.03 -7.92
C GLN A 210 -21.66 17.81 -8.62
N LEU A 211 -21.24 16.61 -8.22
CA LEU A 211 -21.69 15.36 -8.78
C LEU A 211 -23.17 15.11 -8.47
N GLU A 212 -23.60 15.32 -7.22
CA GLU A 212 -25.00 15.16 -6.82
C GLU A 212 -25.93 16.18 -7.49
N ASN A 213 -25.53 17.44 -7.61
CA ASN A 213 -26.29 18.45 -8.32
C ASN A 213 -26.47 18.10 -9.80
N LYS A 214 -25.40 17.64 -10.46
CA LYS A 214 -25.45 17.21 -11.86
C LYS A 214 -26.35 15.99 -12.06
N VAL A 215 -26.40 15.06 -11.14
CA VAL A 215 -27.29 13.90 -11.19
C VAL A 215 -28.73 14.32 -10.96
N ARG A 216 -29.00 15.21 -10.00
CA ARG A 216 -30.36 15.76 -9.77
C ARG A 216 -30.91 16.50 -10.99
N ASP A 217 -30.10 17.34 -11.64
CA ASP A 217 -30.51 18.08 -12.85
C ASP A 217 -30.87 17.11 -13.98
N LEU A 218 -30.17 16.00 -14.12
CA LEU A 218 -30.46 14.99 -15.14
C LEU A 218 -31.70 14.16 -14.83
N LEU A 219 -31.96 13.88 -13.54
CA LEU A 219 -33.15 13.14 -13.11
C LEU A 219 -34.37 14.00 -12.97
N GLY A 220 -34.20 15.32 -12.78
CA GLY A 220 -35.30 16.31 -12.64
C GLY A 220 -35.69 17.03 -13.94
N GLY A 221 -34.96 16.81 -15.03
CA GLY A 221 -35.14 17.53 -16.30
C GLY A 221 -36.32 17.11 -17.19
N ASP A 222 -37.15 16.16 -16.78
CA ASP A 222 -38.28 15.66 -17.57
C ASP A 222 -39.65 16.13 -17.06
N ASN A 223 -39.71 17.27 -16.40
CA ASN A 223 -40.99 17.88 -15.98
C ASN A 223 -41.18 19.32 -16.56
N GLU A 224 -41.22 19.47 -17.88
CA GLU A 224 -41.89 20.59 -18.56
C GLU A 224 -42.67 20.07 -19.79
#